data_b270ddc1d8ca63237dec44540fbaf562
#
_entry.id   b270ddc1d8ca63237dec44540fbaf562
#
_cell.length_a   1.000
_cell.length_b   1.000
_cell.length_c   1.000
_cell.angle_alpha   90.00
_cell.angle_beta   90.00
_cell.angle_gamma   90.00
#
_symmetry.space_group_name_H-M   'P 1'
#
loop_
_entity.id
_entity.type
_entity.pdbx_description
1 polymer ?
#
loop_
_entity_poly.entity_id
_entity_poly.type
_entity_poly.pdbx_seq_one_letter_code
_entity_poly.pdbx_strand_id
1 'polypeptide(L)'
;MKAFTLALALAALVSTSLTAATRSNSPEIDFYRWVESGPGQTASIAQLRQQCDKVLDAGKNLNCSVSVLARMFETKAANQLPDYYLSIKRKHARAIEADPELNVLFSMFGDQSLSTLRATGDFTVKRTSRREVLRIHPYASDFFIAQEVLPFVDIEAGNGHAARFVLDTGAPQTRVNQDTAKLMGIRLLTDSHYTYSTFYGESDLSARLGVLESIKIGGSELRNVLVFVSDRDNLLGLDLISKLGRLKITRKTLEFNPPPAPRCESPIVYTRMDLNQRLTVAARLDNRATQAIVDTGNVDYLTSALPGEQVNVVQVLTPGHSPPNTADTQRYQSFKGKLTLPGHSLSITYKFYPGFTIPPSWVSGRYVPSILLGWRAFDDFELTLDIEAGRSCLNKTG
;
A
#
# COMPACT_ATOMS: atom_id res chain seq x y z
N MET A 1 17.76 9.88 -17.26
CA MET A 1 17.57 10.72 -16.08
C MET A 1 16.32 11.57 -16.32
N LYS A 2 15.13 11.02 -16.17
CA LYS A 2 13.82 11.69 -16.09
C LYS A 2 12.73 10.63 -16.23
N ALA A 3 12.55 9.80 -15.21
CA ALA A 3 11.40 8.93 -15.09
C ALA A 3 11.10 8.83 -13.60
N PHE A 4 10.45 9.87 -13.09
CA PHE A 4 9.83 9.85 -11.78
C PHE A 4 8.41 9.32 -11.95
N THR A 5 8.18 8.26 -11.41
CA THR A 5 7.13 7.28 -11.33
C THR A 5 5.71 7.82 -11.14
N LEU A 6 4.72 7.16 -11.73
CA LEU A 6 3.29 7.44 -11.65
C LEU A 6 2.73 7.56 -10.21
N ALA A 7 3.34 6.88 -9.25
CA ALA A 7 3.02 7.07 -7.82
C ALA A 7 3.49 8.45 -7.31
N LEU A 8 4.56 9.02 -7.87
CA LEU A 8 5.02 10.37 -7.60
C LEU A 8 4.17 11.41 -8.34
N ALA A 9 3.65 11.09 -9.51
CA ALA A 9 2.86 11.99 -10.31
C ALA A 9 1.55 12.40 -9.65
N LEU A 10 0.84 11.46 -9.09
CA LEU A 10 -0.35 11.78 -8.27
C LEU A 10 0.00 12.64 -7.06
N ALA A 11 1.21 12.51 -6.57
CA ALA A 11 1.68 13.21 -5.38
C ALA A 11 2.29 14.58 -5.65
N ALA A 12 2.99 14.75 -6.77
CA ALA A 12 3.60 16.04 -7.12
C ALA A 12 2.56 17.10 -7.44
N LEU A 13 1.40 16.72 -7.97
CA LEU A 13 0.28 17.63 -8.22
C LEU A 13 -0.32 18.23 -6.92
N VAL A 14 -0.15 17.54 -5.79
CA VAL A 14 -0.63 18.03 -4.49
C VAL A 14 0.38 18.94 -3.80
N SER A 15 1.68 18.81 -4.08
CA SER A 15 2.74 19.48 -3.32
C SER A 15 3.00 20.95 -3.73
N THR A 16 2.58 21.41 -4.89
CA THR A 16 2.92 22.76 -5.38
C THR A 16 1.98 23.87 -4.90
N SER A 17 0.94 23.56 -4.14
CA SER A 17 -0.05 24.56 -3.70
C SER A 17 -0.02 24.93 -2.21
N LEU A 18 1.03 24.57 -1.47
CA LEU A 18 1.18 24.91 -0.05
C LEU A 18 1.93 26.21 0.22
N THR A 19 1.93 27.17 -0.72
CA THR A 19 2.30 28.56 -0.42
C THR A 19 1.09 29.30 0.13
N ALA A 20 1.20 29.73 1.37
CA ALA A 20 0.39 30.68 2.15
C ALA A 20 -0.90 31.18 1.45
N ALA A 21 -1.98 30.41 1.58
CA ALA A 21 -3.31 30.87 1.18
C ALA A 21 -3.83 31.87 2.21
N THR A 22 -3.88 33.16 1.82
CA THR A 22 -4.79 34.13 2.39
C THR A 22 -6.20 33.54 2.46
N ARG A 23 -6.85 33.65 3.63
CA ARG A 23 -8.23 33.19 3.87
C ARG A 23 -9.17 33.85 2.85
N SER A 24 -9.48 33.16 1.80
CA SER A 24 -10.58 33.47 0.90
C SER A 24 -11.86 32.86 1.52
N ASN A 25 -12.85 33.70 1.75
CA ASN A 25 -14.20 33.30 2.19
C ASN A 25 -15.02 32.64 1.05
N SER A 26 -14.41 31.88 0.19
CA SER A 26 -15.06 31.10 -0.85
C SER A 26 -15.70 29.83 -0.24
N PRO A 27 -16.93 29.44 -0.63
CA PRO A 27 -17.53 28.17 -0.24
C PRO A 27 -16.83 26.96 -0.87
N GLU A 28 -15.66 27.16 -1.46
CA GLU A 28 -14.82 26.12 -2.00
C GLU A 28 -14.34 25.24 -0.83
N ILE A 29 -14.95 24.07 -0.74
CA ILE A 29 -14.54 23.08 0.24
C ILE A 29 -13.09 22.73 -0.06
N ASP A 30 -12.22 22.84 0.93
CA ASP A 30 -10.90 22.24 0.87
C ASP A 30 -11.07 20.72 0.85
N PHE A 31 -11.21 20.19 -0.37
CA PHE A 31 -11.50 18.78 -0.61
C PHE A 31 -10.47 17.89 0.08
N TYR A 32 -9.20 18.24 0.02
CA TYR A 32 -8.14 17.43 0.62
C TYR A 32 -8.21 17.43 2.14
N ARG A 33 -8.42 18.60 2.77
CA ARG A 33 -8.64 18.67 4.21
C ARG A 33 -9.87 17.86 4.64
N TRP A 34 -10.92 17.88 3.83
CA TRP A 34 -12.12 17.07 4.11
C TRP A 34 -11.83 15.57 3.95
N VAL A 35 -11.10 15.14 2.91
CA VAL A 35 -10.71 13.73 2.70
C VAL A 35 -9.82 13.22 3.83
N GLU A 36 -8.92 14.07 4.36
CA GLU A 36 -8.06 13.73 5.50
C GLU A 36 -8.82 13.69 6.82
N SER A 37 -9.97 14.34 6.90
CA SER A 37 -10.83 14.30 8.10
C SER A 37 -11.52 12.95 8.27
N GLY A 38 -11.97 12.64 9.50
CA GLY A 38 -12.70 11.40 9.80
C GLY A 38 -13.86 11.12 8.83
N PRO A 39 -14.73 12.09 8.50
CA PRO A 39 -15.81 11.91 7.53
C PRO A 39 -15.32 11.53 6.12
N GLY A 40 -14.25 12.15 5.63
CA GLY A 40 -13.69 11.86 4.30
C GLY A 40 -12.99 10.50 4.22
N GLN A 41 -12.37 10.05 5.31
CA GLN A 41 -11.72 8.73 5.37
C GLN A 41 -12.72 7.58 5.19
N THR A 42 -13.95 7.75 5.66
CA THR A 42 -15.01 6.74 5.58
C THR A 42 -16.02 6.99 4.46
N ALA A 43 -15.87 8.10 3.71
CA ALA A 43 -16.81 8.51 2.68
C ALA A 43 -16.92 7.48 1.56
N SER A 44 -18.15 7.25 1.09
CA SER A 44 -18.43 6.46 -0.10
C SER A 44 -17.94 7.16 -1.38
N ILE A 45 -17.76 6.40 -2.45
CA ILE A 45 -17.42 6.95 -3.78
C ILE A 45 -18.42 8.05 -4.20
N ALA A 46 -19.71 7.83 -3.97
CA ALA A 46 -20.74 8.83 -4.29
C ALA A 46 -20.55 10.14 -3.52
N GLN A 47 -20.25 10.06 -2.21
CA GLN A 47 -19.97 11.24 -1.39
C GLN A 47 -18.70 11.96 -1.83
N LEU A 48 -17.63 11.22 -2.15
CA LEU A 48 -16.38 11.79 -2.68
C LEU A 48 -16.64 12.54 -3.99
N ARG A 49 -17.37 11.94 -4.93
CA ARG A 49 -17.76 12.58 -6.19
C ARG A 49 -18.57 13.86 -5.94
N GLN A 50 -19.58 13.79 -5.10
CA GLN A 50 -20.42 14.95 -4.76
C GLN A 50 -19.59 16.11 -4.16
N GLN A 51 -18.59 15.83 -3.34
CA GLN A 51 -17.71 16.88 -2.80
C GLN A 51 -16.76 17.41 -3.86
N CYS A 52 -16.21 16.55 -4.72
CA CYS A 52 -15.36 16.94 -5.83
C CYS A 52 -16.11 17.83 -6.84
N ASP A 53 -17.38 17.55 -7.12
CA ASP A 53 -18.22 18.34 -8.03
C ASP A 53 -18.45 19.79 -7.54
N LYS A 54 -18.26 20.06 -6.25
CA LYS A 54 -18.32 21.43 -5.67
C LYS A 54 -17.04 22.23 -5.87
N VAL A 55 -15.97 21.61 -6.32
CA VAL A 55 -14.71 22.30 -6.63
C VAL A 55 -14.82 22.96 -7.99
N LEU A 56 -14.88 24.29 -8.02
CA LEU A 56 -15.15 25.05 -9.24
C LEU A 56 -13.89 25.30 -10.08
N ASP A 57 -12.73 25.37 -9.45
CA ASP A 57 -11.45 25.51 -10.17
C ASP A 57 -11.15 24.22 -10.97
N ALA A 58 -10.88 24.36 -12.27
CA ALA A 58 -10.73 23.22 -13.17
C ALA A 58 -9.53 22.33 -12.83
N GLY A 59 -8.40 22.91 -12.41
CA GLY A 59 -7.21 22.17 -12.02
C GLY A 59 -7.42 21.40 -10.71
N LYS A 60 -7.97 22.08 -9.70
CA LYS A 60 -8.31 21.44 -8.43
C LYS A 60 -9.40 20.36 -8.60
N ASN A 61 -10.37 20.58 -9.50
CA ASN A 61 -11.40 19.60 -9.83
C ASN A 61 -10.80 18.36 -10.50
N LEU A 62 -9.83 18.52 -11.40
CA LEU A 62 -9.11 17.39 -11.99
C LEU A 62 -8.38 16.60 -10.90
N ASN A 63 -7.64 17.27 -10.02
CA ASN A 63 -6.90 16.61 -8.94
C ASN A 63 -7.84 15.85 -7.99
N CYS A 64 -8.94 16.45 -7.56
CA CYS A 64 -9.89 15.72 -6.72
C CYS A 64 -10.57 14.55 -7.46
N SER A 65 -10.81 14.70 -8.77
CA SER A 65 -11.36 13.60 -9.60
C SER A 65 -10.39 12.42 -9.69
N VAL A 66 -9.08 12.69 -9.79
CA VAL A 66 -8.03 11.67 -9.72
C VAL A 66 -8.03 10.98 -8.35
N SER A 67 -8.18 11.73 -7.26
CA SER A 67 -8.29 11.13 -5.91
C SER A 67 -9.53 10.23 -5.75
N VAL A 68 -10.66 10.61 -6.35
CA VAL A 68 -11.85 9.73 -6.39
C VAL A 68 -11.59 8.46 -7.19
N LEU A 69 -10.91 8.58 -8.34
CA LEU A 69 -10.51 7.44 -9.16
C LEU A 69 -9.61 6.49 -8.36
N ALA A 70 -8.62 7.01 -7.65
CA ALA A 70 -7.75 6.26 -6.77
C ALA A 70 -8.55 5.49 -5.68
N ARG A 71 -9.55 6.15 -5.08
CA ARG A 71 -10.44 5.50 -4.11
C ARG A 71 -11.27 4.36 -4.74
N MET A 72 -11.66 4.47 -6.03
CA MET A 72 -12.33 3.37 -6.73
C MET A 72 -11.42 2.14 -6.87
N PHE A 73 -10.13 2.34 -7.14
CA PHE A 73 -9.14 1.26 -7.12
C PHE A 73 -8.99 0.62 -5.74
N GLU A 74 -8.86 1.44 -4.71
CA GLU A 74 -8.73 0.98 -3.31
C GLU A 74 -9.96 0.17 -2.87
N THR A 75 -11.15 0.62 -3.23
CA THR A 75 -12.41 -0.03 -2.86
C THR A 75 -12.81 -1.14 -3.82
N LYS A 76 -12.01 -1.39 -4.87
CA LYS A 76 -12.26 -2.40 -5.89
C LYS A 76 -13.57 -2.17 -6.67
N ALA A 77 -14.00 -0.92 -6.83
CA ALA A 77 -15.20 -0.54 -7.57
C ALA A 77 -14.99 -0.65 -9.10
N ALA A 78 -14.60 -1.85 -9.56
CA ALA A 78 -14.17 -2.12 -10.92
C ALA A 78 -15.20 -1.75 -11.98
N ASN A 79 -16.48 -2.05 -11.74
CA ASN A 79 -17.58 -1.78 -12.66
C ASN A 79 -17.94 -0.28 -12.77
N GLN A 80 -17.65 0.53 -11.76
CA GLN A 80 -17.91 1.97 -11.76
C GLN A 80 -16.75 2.79 -12.37
N LEU A 81 -15.54 2.21 -12.36
CA LEU A 81 -14.31 2.86 -12.78
C LEU A 81 -14.35 3.33 -14.25
N PRO A 82 -14.81 2.53 -15.26
CA PRO A 82 -14.75 2.91 -16.67
C PRO A 82 -15.50 4.20 -16.97
N ASP A 83 -16.71 4.34 -16.47
CA ASP A 83 -17.55 5.50 -16.79
C ASP A 83 -17.01 6.77 -16.12
N TYR A 84 -16.51 6.65 -14.90
CA TYR A 84 -15.90 7.78 -14.22
C TYR A 84 -14.56 8.18 -14.88
N TYR A 85 -13.70 7.22 -15.18
CA TYR A 85 -12.44 7.42 -15.91
C TYR A 85 -12.66 8.15 -17.24
N LEU A 86 -13.58 7.69 -18.06
CA LEU A 86 -13.91 8.32 -19.34
C LEU A 86 -14.55 9.70 -19.17
N SER A 87 -15.32 9.93 -18.11
CA SER A 87 -15.90 11.24 -17.82
C SER A 87 -14.83 12.28 -17.50
N ILE A 88 -13.82 11.93 -16.69
CA ILE A 88 -12.69 12.80 -16.38
C ILE A 88 -11.89 13.07 -17.65
N LYS A 89 -11.54 12.02 -18.42
CA LYS A 89 -10.78 12.14 -19.67
C LYS A 89 -11.43 13.11 -20.64
N ARG A 90 -12.76 13.07 -20.80
CA ARG A 90 -13.50 14.00 -21.65
C ARG A 90 -13.55 15.42 -21.07
N LYS A 91 -13.86 15.54 -19.78
CA LYS A 91 -14.02 16.85 -19.11
C LYS A 91 -12.72 17.65 -19.09
N HIS A 92 -11.59 16.98 -18.92
CA HIS A 92 -10.28 17.60 -18.71
C HIS A 92 -9.27 17.29 -19.83
N ALA A 93 -9.74 16.95 -21.06
CA ALA A 93 -8.91 16.49 -22.17
C ALA A 93 -7.66 17.34 -22.39
N ARG A 94 -7.82 18.68 -22.51
CA ARG A 94 -6.71 19.61 -22.75
C ARG A 94 -5.66 19.60 -21.63
N ALA A 95 -6.09 19.53 -20.37
CA ALA A 95 -5.17 19.50 -19.25
C ALA A 95 -4.41 18.17 -19.17
N ILE A 96 -5.09 17.07 -19.49
CA ILE A 96 -4.50 15.72 -19.54
C ILE A 96 -3.48 15.63 -20.68
N GLU A 97 -3.79 16.13 -21.87
CA GLU A 97 -2.88 16.15 -23.03
C GLU A 97 -1.63 17.01 -22.79
N ALA A 98 -1.77 18.12 -22.05
CA ALA A 98 -0.67 19.02 -21.72
C ALA A 98 0.28 18.50 -20.65
N ASP A 99 -0.14 17.53 -19.82
CA ASP A 99 0.62 16.97 -18.71
C ASP A 99 1.00 15.52 -19.02
N PRO A 100 2.30 15.22 -19.25
CA PRO A 100 2.76 13.86 -19.58
C PRO A 100 2.37 12.80 -18.56
N GLU A 101 2.31 13.15 -17.27
CA GLU A 101 2.02 12.22 -16.20
C GLU A 101 0.53 11.88 -16.16
N LEU A 102 -0.33 12.89 -16.32
CA LEU A 102 -1.77 12.67 -16.47
C LEU A 102 -2.08 11.91 -17.77
N ASN A 103 -1.36 12.20 -18.85
CA ASN A 103 -1.54 11.47 -20.11
C ASN A 103 -1.22 9.98 -19.94
N VAL A 104 -0.15 9.62 -19.23
CA VAL A 104 0.15 8.21 -18.88
C VAL A 104 -0.98 7.60 -18.05
N LEU A 105 -1.47 8.29 -17.01
CA LEU A 105 -2.57 7.81 -16.18
C LEU A 105 -3.85 7.56 -17.00
N PHE A 106 -4.22 8.52 -17.88
CA PHE A 106 -5.42 8.41 -18.72
C PHE A 106 -5.21 7.63 -20.03
N SER A 107 -4.05 6.99 -20.20
CA SER A 107 -3.74 5.96 -21.19
C SER A 107 -3.64 4.56 -20.61
N MET A 108 -3.88 4.41 -19.30
CA MET A 108 -3.74 3.14 -18.57
C MET A 108 -4.67 2.04 -19.10
N PHE A 109 -5.84 2.40 -19.66
CA PHE A 109 -6.85 1.46 -20.13
C PHE A 109 -7.18 1.67 -21.58
N GLY A 110 -7.14 0.59 -22.37
CA GLY A 110 -7.78 0.51 -23.68
C GLY A 110 -9.27 0.11 -23.58
N ASP A 111 -9.95 0.12 -24.70
CA ASP A 111 -11.40 -0.11 -24.77
C ASP A 111 -11.82 -1.51 -24.30
N GLN A 112 -11.00 -2.52 -24.57
CA GLN A 112 -11.25 -3.89 -24.13
C GLN A 112 -11.20 -4.01 -22.61
N SER A 113 -10.21 -3.40 -21.94
CA SER A 113 -10.11 -3.35 -20.48
C SER A 113 -11.30 -2.63 -19.87
N LEU A 114 -11.68 -1.48 -20.40
CA LEU A 114 -12.83 -0.72 -19.94
C LEU A 114 -14.14 -1.51 -20.08
N SER A 115 -14.32 -2.21 -21.20
CA SER A 115 -15.47 -3.10 -21.40
C SER A 115 -15.51 -4.26 -20.41
N THR A 116 -14.36 -4.89 -20.18
CA THR A 116 -14.23 -5.99 -19.22
C THR A 116 -14.53 -5.53 -17.79
N LEU A 117 -14.05 -4.35 -17.40
CA LEU A 117 -14.31 -3.78 -16.07
C LEU A 117 -15.81 -3.47 -15.87
N ARG A 118 -16.49 -2.91 -16.90
CA ARG A 118 -17.95 -2.69 -16.83
C ARG A 118 -18.74 -3.99 -16.62
N ALA A 119 -18.31 -5.07 -17.29
CA ALA A 119 -18.95 -6.37 -17.18
C ALA A 119 -18.61 -7.10 -15.88
N THR A 120 -17.67 -6.59 -15.08
CA THR A 120 -17.30 -7.16 -13.78
C THR A 120 -18.38 -6.83 -12.76
N GLY A 121 -18.81 -7.82 -11.97
CA GLY A 121 -19.74 -7.59 -10.87
C GLY A 121 -19.13 -6.73 -9.75
N ASP A 122 -19.97 -6.33 -8.80
CA ASP A 122 -19.52 -5.60 -7.62
C ASP A 122 -18.50 -6.40 -6.81
N PHE A 123 -17.50 -5.71 -6.29
CA PHE A 123 -16.60 -6.28 -5.30
C PHE A 123 -17.38 -6.56 -4.02
N THR A 124 -17.32 -7.79 -3.55
CA THR A 124 -18.00 -8.20 -2.32
C THR A 124 -17.05 -8.95 -1.39
N VAL A 125 -17.30 -8.84 -0.10
CA VAL A 125 -16.55 -9.54 0.94
C VAL A 125 -17.52 -10.25 1.86
N LYS A 126 -17.40 -11.57 1.92
CA LYS A 126 -18.07 -12.40 2.92
C LYS A 126 -17.02 -12.80 3.96
N ARG A 127 -17.01 -12.08 5.08
CA ARG A 127 -16.04 -12.33 6.16
C ARG A 127 -16.42 -13.59 6.93
N THR A 128 -15.39 -14.32 7.41
CA THR A 128 -15.62 -15.34 8.42
C THR A 128 -16.19 -14.70 9.70
N SER A 129 -17.20 -15.31 10.28
CA SER A 129 -17.75 -14.89 11.58
C SER A 129 -17.07 -15.60 12.77
N ARG A 130 -16.28 -16.64 12.48
CA ARG A 130 -15.62 -17.45 13.49
C ARG A 130 -14.21 -16.93 13.74
N ARG A 131 -13.71 -17.18 14.94
CA ARG A 131 -12.28 -17.08 15.21
C ARG A 131 -11.58 -18.17 14.43
N GLU A 132 -10.60 -17.79 13.64
CA GLU A 132 -9.82 -18.70 12.81
C GLU A 132 -8.36 -18.28 12.84
N VAL A 133 -7.47 -19.26 12.79
CA VAL A 133 -6.03 -19.05 12.83
C VAL A 133 -5.40 -19.70 11.62
N LEU A 134 -4.78 -18.90 10.76
CA LEU A 134 -3.91 -19.38 9.70
C LEU A 134 -2.46 -19.39 10.18
N ARG A 135 -1.75 -20.41 9.81
CA ARG A 135 -0.30 -20.48 10.02
C ARG A 135 0.38 -19.58 9.00
N ILE A 136 1.28 -18.71 9.47
CA ILE A 136 2.22 -18.01 8.60
C ILE A 136 3.41 -18.94 8.36
N HIS A 137 3.72 -19.17 7.09
CA HIS A 137 4.85 -19.97 6.68
C HIS A 137 6.06 -19.08 6.48
N PRO A 138 7.15 -19.25 7.26
CA PRO A 138 8.40 -18.59 6.95
C PRO A 138 8.95 -19.19 5.66
N TYR A 139 9.23 -18.37 4.68
CA TYR A 139 9.90 -18.79 3.46
C TYR A 139 11.21 -18.03 3.31
N ALA A 140 12.32 -18.79 3.31
CA ALA A 140 13.58 -18.27 2.82
C ALA A 140 13.53 -18.43 1.29
N SER A 141 13.48 -17.35 0.55
CA SER A 141 13.71 -17.44 -0.88
C SER A 141 15.20 -17.73 -1.10
N ASP A 142 15.55 -18.39 -2.20
CA ASP A 142 16.95 -18.63 -2.60
C ASP A 142 17.73 -17.32 -2.80
N PHE A 143 17.04 -16.19 -2.79
CA PHE A 143 17.58 -14.84 -2.93
C PHE A 143 17.93 -14.15 -1.59
N PHE A 144 17.48 -14.70 -0.46
CA PHE A 144 17.77 -14.14 0.86
C PHE A 144 18.89 -14.91 1.57
N ILE A 145 19.71 -14.20 2.33
CA ILE A 145 20.60 -14.82 3.31
C ILE A 145 19.73 -15.67 4.25
N ALA A 146 20.19 -16.84 4.63
CA ALA A 146 19.44 -17.91 5.33
C ALA A 146 18.64 -17.50 6.58
N GLN A 147 18.72 -16.26 7.04
CA GLN A 147 17.96 -15.71 8.19
C GLN A 147 16.87 -14.69 7.78
N GLU A 148 16.81 -14.32 6.49
CA GLU A 148 15.84 -13.35 6.00
C GLU A 148 14.64 -14.11 5.44
N VAL A 149 13.56 -14.14 6.20
CA VAL A 149 12.33 -14.84 5.84
C VAL A 149 11.17 -13.87 5.76
N LEU A 150 10.31 -14.05 4.76
CA LEU A 150 9.05 -13.32 4.59
C LEU A 150 7.87 -14.14 5.14
N PRO A 151 6.79 -13.47 5.57
CA PRO A 151 5.57 -14.13 6.00
C PRO A 151 4.72 -14.53 4.80
N PHE A 152 4.52 -15.83 4.60
CA PHE A 152 3.65 -16.35 3.56
C PHE A 152 2.35 -16.89 4.12
N VAL A 153 1.27 -16.63 3.41
CA VAL A 153 -0.06 -17.21 3.63
C VAL A 153 -0.53 -17.89 2.35
N ASP A 154 -1.25 -19.00 2.49
CA ASP A 154 -1.87 -19.68 1.37
C ASP A 154 -3.23 -19.03 1.07
N ILE A 155 -3.49 -18.75 -0.20
CA ILE A 155 -4.72 -18.14 -0.71
C ILE A 155 -5.30 -19.08 -1.77
N GLU A 156 -6.57 -19.43 -1.63
CA GLU A 156 -7.31 -20.30 -2.56
C GLU A 156 -8.14 -19.45 -3.52
N ALA A 157 -8.05 -19.71 -4.81
CA ALA A 157 -8.93 -19.14 -5.82
C ALA A 157 -10.25 -19.91 -5.94
N GLY A 158 -11.27 -19.31 -6.53
CA GLY A 158 -12.58 -19.92 -6.72
C GLY A 158 -12.57 -21.20 -7.57
N ASN A 159 -11.55 -21.40 -8.39
CA ASN A 159 -11.32 -22.62 -9.16
C ASN A 159 -10.65 -23.76 -8.35
N GLY A 160 -10.43 -23.56 -7.04
CA GLY A 160 -9.83 -24.55 -6.15
C GLY A 160 -8.30 -24.60 -6.15
N HIS A 161 -7.63 -23.80 -6.97
CA HIS A 161 -6.17 -23.69 -6.93
C HIS A 161 -5.72 -22.76 -5.81
N ALA A 162 -4.64 -23.11 -5.14
CA ALA A 162 -4.03 -22.31 -4.09
C ALA A 162 -2.64 -21.82 -4.51
N ALA A 163 -2.28 -20.64 -4.03
CA ALA A 163 -0.95 -20.07 -4.20
C ALA A 163 -0.51 -19.36 -2.92
N ARG A 164 0.80 -19.22 -2.76
CA ARG A 164 1.41 -18.49 -1.65
C ARG A 164 1.58 -17.03 -1.97
N PHE A 165 1.25 -16.21 -0.98
CA PHE A 165 1.38 -14.77 -1.04
C PHE A 165 2.17 -14.28 0.17
N VAL A 166 3.06 -13.34 -0.05
CA VAL A 166 3.65 -12.57 1.05
C VAL A 166 2.54 -11.75 1.69
N LEU A 167 2.37 -11.88 3.00
CA LEU A 167 1.50 -11.00 3.78
C LEU A 167 2.21 -9.65 3.93
N ASP A 168 1.84 -8.67 3.12
CA ASP A 168 2.58 -7.42 2.93
C ASP A 168 1.74 -6.20 3.31
N THR A 169 1.92 -5.72 4.55
CA THR A 169 1.26 -4.49 5.02
C THR A 169 1.93 -3.21 4.50
N GLY A 170 3.10 -3.30 3.90
CA GLY A 170 3.79 -2.22 3.20
C GLY A 170 3.32 -2.04 1.75
N ALA A 171 2.71 -3.05 1.14
CA ALA A 171 2.13 -2.96 -0.20
C ALA A 171 0.71 -2.37 -0.15
N PRO A 172 0.42 -1.25 -0.83
CA PRO A 172 -0.94 -0.71 -0.88
C PRO A 172 -1.89 -1.55 -1.73
N GLN A 173 -1.36 -2.33 -2.66
CA GLN A 173 -2.12 -3.11 -3.63
C GLN A 173 -1.64 -4.56 -3.68
N THR A 174 -2.60 -5.47 -3.78
CA THR A 174 -2.33 -6.90 -4.01
C THR A 174 -1.79 -7.12 -5.42
N ARG A 175 -0.71 -7.89 -5.49
CA ARG A 175 -0.02 -8.23 -6.72
C ARG A 175 0.12 -9.73 -6.88
N VAL A 176 0.02 -10.20 -8.11
CA VAL A 176 0.12 -11.62 -8.46
C VAL A 176 1.15 -11.78 -9.59
N ASN A 177 1.98 -12.80 -9.54
CA ASN A 177 2.87 -13.10 -10.65
C ASN A 177 2.09 -13.77 -11.81
N GLN A 178 2.69 -13.77 -13.00
CA GLN A 178 2.01 -14.24 -14.22
C GLN A 178 1.62 -15.71 -14.15
N ASP A 179 2.45 -16.57 -13.57
CA ASP A 179 2.16 -18.02 -13.48
C ASP A 179 1.05 -18.29 -12.48
N THR A 180 1.07 -17.62 -11.33
CA THR A 180 -0.02 -17.67 -10.36
C THR A 180 -1.31 -17.09 -10.95
N ALA A 181 -1.22 -16.04 -11.77
CA ALA A 181 -2.39 -15.46 -12.43
C ALA A 181 -3.07 -16.48 -13.36
N LYS A 182 -2.29 -17.24 -14.14
CA LYS A 182 -2.80 -18.34 -14.97
C LYS A 182 -3.40 -19.45 -14.10
N LEU A 183 -2.68 -19.88 -13.06
CA LEU A 183 -3.10 -20.93 -12.14
C LEU A 183 -4.44 -20.61 -11.46
N MET A 184 -4.59 -19.39 -10.96
CA MET A 184 -5.78 -18.93 -10.25
C MET A 184 -6.92 -18.50 -11.19
N GLY A 185 -6.71 -18.52 -12.51
CA GLY A 185 -7.73 -18.15 -13.51
C GLY A 185 -8.03 -16.65 -13.55
N ILE A 186 -7.01 -15.81 -13.30
CA ILE A 186 -7.17 -14.33 -13.37
C ILE A 186 -7.39 -13.93 -14.83
N ARG A 187 -8.49 -13.23 -15.07
CA ARG A 187 -8.78 -12.64 -16.38
C ARG A 187 -7.98 -11.34 -16.53
N LEU A 188 -6.92 -11.40 -17.33
CA LEU A 188 -6.06 -10.24 -17.61
C LEU A 188 -6.80 -9.19 -18.43
N LEU A 189 -6.60 -7.93 -18.09
CA LEU A 189 -6.94 -6.77 -18.88
C LEU A 189 -5.77 -6.50 -19.83
N THR A 190 -5.82 -7.08 -21.03
CA THR A 190 -4.67 -7.21 -21.93
C THR A 190 -4.14 -5.89 -22.48
N ASP A 191 -5.01 -4.88 -22.63
CA ASP A 191 -4.68 -3.52 -23.06
C ASP A 191 -4.60 -2.54 -21.88
N SER A 192 -4.41 -3.04 -20.65
CA SER A 192 -4.07 -2.23 -19.48
C SER A 192 -2.56 -2.16 -19.29
N HIS A 193 -2.10 -0.99 -18.90
CA HIS A 193 -0.70 -0.77 -18.55
C HIS A 193 -0.58 0.06 -17.27
N TYR A 194 0.22 -0.41 -16.33
CA TYR A 194 0.48 0.28 -15.07
C TYR A 194 1.96 0.19 -14.72
N THR A 195 2.53 1.27 -14.23
CA THR A 195 3.89 1.31 -13.71
C THR A 195 3.90 1.60 -12.22
N TYR A 196 4.81 1.01 -11.48
CA TYR A 196 4.96 1.22 -10.05
C TYR A 196 6.44 1.26 -9.64
N SER A 197 6.71 1.69 -8.43
CA SER A 197 8.04 1.72 -7.83
C SER A 197 8.05 1.04 -6.49
N THR A 198 9.25 0.68 -6.03
CA THR A 198 9.50 0.19 -4.68
C THR A 198 10.13 1.27 -3.80
N PHE A 199 10.13 1.06 -2.49
CA PHE A 199 10.85 1.90 -1.53
C PHE A 199 12.36 1.92 -1.75
N TYR A 200 12.90 0.90 -2.41
CA TYR A 200 14.33 0.71 -2.61
C TYR A 200 14.86 1.35 -3.90
N GLY A 201 14.09 2.24 -4.51
CA GLY A 201 14.51 3.02 -5.67
C GLY A 201 14.33 2.32 -7.02
N GLU A 202 13.77 1.11 -7.03
CA GLU A 202 13.36 0.50 -8.31
C GLU A 202 12.16 1.28 -8.86
N SER A 203 12.25 1.70 -10.11
CA SER A 203 11.22 2.47 -10.82
C SER A 203 10.81 1.79 -12.12
N ASP A 204 9.71 2.25 -12.67
CA ASP A 204 9.18 1.83 -13.98
C ASP A 204 8.90 0.32 -14.09
N LEU A 205 8.62 -0.30 -12.95
CA LEU A 205 8.20 -1.69 -12.91
C LEU A 205 6.82 -1.81 -13.55
N SER A 206 6.69 -2.71 -14.53
CA SER A 206 5.47 -2.86 -15.29
C SER A 206 4.50 -3.85 -14.64
N ALA A 207 3.22 -3.54 -14.68
CA ALA A 207 2.14 -4.44 -14.32
C ALA A 207 0.94 -4.28 -15.26
N ARG A 208 0.10 -5.29 -15.32
CA ARG A 208 -1.24 -5.23 -15.91
C ARG A 208 -2.28 -5.38 -14.82
N LEU A 209 -3.49 -4.98 -15.11
CA LEU A 209 -4.60 -5.29 -14.24
C LEU A 209 -5.23 -6.63 -14.62
N GLY A 210 -5.81 -7.30 -13.64
CA GLY A 210 -6.57 -8.51 -13.84
C GLY A 210 -7.76 -8.56 -12.87
N VAL A 211 -8.77 -9.30 -13.24
CA VAL A 211 -9.95 -9.56 -12.41
C VAL A 211 -9.93 -11.03 -12.01
N LEU A 212 -9.92 -11.28 -10.72
CA LEU A 212 -10.07 -12.59 -10.12
C LEU A 212 -11.51 -12.73 -9.63
N GLU A 213 -12.20 -13.77 -10.09
CA GLU A 213 -13.62 -13.98 -9.80
C GLU A 213 -13.88 -14.16 -8.30
N SER A 214 -13.10 -15.00 -7.65
CA SER A 214 -13.15 -15.12 -6.19
C SER A 214 -11.86 -15.66 -5.61
N ILE A 215 -11.58 -15.25 -4.37
CA ILE A 215 -10.50 -15.78 -3.53
C ILE A 215 -11.00 -16.04 -2.12
N LYS A 216 -10.38 -17.02 -1.47
CA LYS A 216 -10.56 -17.30 -0.05
C LYS A 216 -9.25 -17.07 0.71
N ILE A 217 -9.36 -16.36 1.80
CA ILE A 217 -8.28 -16.10 2.76
C ILE A 217 -8.83 -16.53 4.12
N GLY A 218 -8.40 -17.70 4.59
CA GLY A 218 -9.12 -18.38 5.65
C GLY A 218 -10.58 -18.61 5.27
N GLY A 219 -11.48 -18.47 6.22
CA GLY A 219 -12.93 -18.59 5.98
C GLY A 219 -13.58 -17.37 5.33
N SER A 220 -12.82 -16.34 4.96
CA SER A 220 -13.32 -15.15 4.28
C SER A 220 -13.25 -15.32 2.77
N GLU A 221 -14.33 -14.98 2.06
CA GLU A 221 -14.41 -15.01 0.60
C GLU A 221 -14.56 -13.59 0.04
N LEU A 222 -13.71 -13.26 -0.95
CA LEU A 222 -13.75 -12.00 -1.67
C LEU A 222 -14.05 -12.29 -3.14
N ARG A 223 -14.96 -11.54 -3.76
CA ARG A 223 -15.37 -11.72 -5.15
C ARG A 223 -15.13 -10.49 -6.00
N ASN A 224 -14.90 -10.70 -7.29
CA ASN A 224 -14.63 -9.67 -8.29
C ASN A 224 -13.44 -8.78 -7.89
N VAL A 225 -12.35 -9.44 -7.56
CA VAL A 225 -11.15 -8.78 -7.00
C VAL A 225 -10.27 -8.26 -8.12
N LEU A 226 -10.09 -6.93 -8.17
CA LEU A 226 -9.12 -6.30 -9.04
C LEU A 226 -7.73 -6.41 -8.45
N VAL A 227 -6.77 -6.98 -9.19
CA VAL A 227 -5.38 -7.20 -8.77
C VAL A 227 -4.39 -6.71 -9.82
N PHE A 228 -3.16 -6.44 -9.40
CA PHE A 228 -2.06 -6.20 -10.32
C PHE A 228 -1.36 -7.52 -10.66
N VAL A 229 -1.00 -7.68 -11.93
CA VAL A 229 -0.25 -8.84 -12.43
C VAL A 229 1.08 -8.37 -13.01
N SER A 230 2.18 -8.88 -12.49
CA SER A 230 3.54 -8.53 -12.89
C SER A 230 4.46 -9.76 -12.87
N ASP A 231 5.74 -9.57 -13.16
CA ASP A 231 6.75 -10.64 -13.10
C ASP A 231 7.34 -10.85 -11.69
N ARG A 232 6.84 -10.11 -10.70
CA ARG A 232 7.32 -10.15 -9.31
C ARG A 232 6.49 -11.09 -8.46
N ASP A 233 6.97 -11.37 -7.24
CA ASP A 233 6.31 -12.22 -6.25
C ASP A 233 4.87 -11.81 -5.95
N ASN A 234 4.08 -12.82 -5.55
CA ASN A 234 2.72 -12.61 -5.09
C ASN A 234 2.74 -11.86 -3.76
N LEU A 235 2.02 -10.75 -3.68
CA LEU A 235 1.83 -9.96 -2.45
C LEU A 235 0.35 -9.85 -2.12
N LEU A 236 -0.02 -10.13 -0.88
CA LEU A 236 -1.32 -9.78 -0.31
C LEU A 236 -1.18 -8.41 0.33
N GLY A 237 -1.69 -7.37 -0.33
CA GLY A 237 -1.56 -5.99 0.08
C GLY A 237 -2.67 -5.50 1.01
N LEU A 238 -2.49 -4.27 1.52
CA LEU A 238 -3.45 -3.62 2.42
C LEU A 238 -4.83 -3.44 1.81
N ASP A 239 -4.94 -3.33 0.48
CA ASP A 239 -6.20 -3.23 -0.23
C ASP A 239 -7.16 -4.40 0.03
N LEU A 240 -6.63 -5.60 0.27
CA LEU A 240 -7.41 -6.77 0.67
C LEU A 240 -7.32 -7.05 2.17
N ILE A 241 -6.15 -6.92 2.79
CA ILE A 241 -5.97 -7.12 4.24
C ILE A 241 -6.97 -6.25 5.02
N SER A 242 -7.15 -4.98 4.63
CA SER A 242 -8.07 -4.04 5.29
C SER A 242 -9.54 -4.44 5.18
N LYS A 243 -9.90 -5.36 4.29
CA LYS A 243 -11.29 -5.82 4.08
C LYS A 243 -11.63 -7.07 4.89
N LEU A 244 -10.66 -7.73 5.49
CA LEU A 244 -10.85 -9.00 6.18
C LEU A 244 -11.44 -8.86 7.60
N GLY A 245 -11.70 -7.62 8.05
CA GLY A 245 -12.23 -7.34 9.38
C GLY A 245 -11.13 -7.23 10.43
N ARG A 246 -11.42 -7.65 11.67
CA ARG A 246 -10.43 -7.62 12.74
C ARG A 246 -9.46 -8.77 12.60
N LEU A 247 -8.16 -8.44 12.57
CA LEU A 247 -7.06 -9.39 12.40
C LEU A 247 -6.04 -9.21 13.54
N LYS A 248 -5.32 -10.30 13.85
CA LYS A 248 -4.11 -10.26 14.65
C LYS A 248 -3.00 -10.97 13.87
N ILE A 249 -1.88 -10.28 13.70
CA ILE A 249 -0.69 -10.77 13.03
C ILE A 249 0.41 -10.93 14.07
N THR A 250 0.92 -12.14 14.18
CA THR A 250 2.09 -12.48 14.99
C THR A 250 3.19 -13.04 14.10
N ARG A 251 4.35 -13.31 14.64
CA ARG A 251 5.43 -13.97 13.89
C ARG A 251 5.03 -15.33 13.28
N LYS A 252 3.99 -15.98 13.81
CA LYS A 252 3.61 -17.36 13.45
C LYS A 252 2.21 -17.50 12.85
N THR A 253 1.35 -16.52 13.10
CA THR A 253 -0.09 -16.68 12.80
C THR A 253 -0.74 -15.39 12.30
N LEU A 254 -1.68 -15.57 11.38
CA LEU A 254 -2.70 -14.59 11.02
C LEU A 254 -4.02 -15.09 11.61
N GLU A 255 -4.54 -14.37 12.59
CA GLU A 255 -5.78 -14.71 13.29
C GLU A 255 -6.91 -13.78 12.85
N PHE A 256 -8.05 -14.36 12.49
CA PHE A 256 -9.29 -13.66 12.18
C PHE A 256 -10.19 -13.59 13.41
N ASN A 257 -10.86 -12.45 13.57
CA ASN A 257 -11.74 -12.18 14.70
C ASN A 257 -11.11 -12.49 16.06
N PRO A 258 -9.88 -12.05 16.32
CA PRO A 258 -9.30 -12.18 17.65
C PRO A 258 -10.17 -11.44 18.66
N PRO A 259 -10.13 -11.80 19.95
CA PRO A 259 -10.73 -10.98 20.98
C PRO A 259 -10.12 -9.57 20.94
N PRO A 260 -10.86 -8.53 21.35
CA PRO A 260 -10.30 -7.19 21.45
C PRO A 260 -9.05 -7.19 22.32
N ALA A 261 -8.00 -6.51 21.88
CA ALA A 261 -6.80 -6.33 22.68
C ALA A 261 -7.18 -5.59 23.97
N PRO A 262 -6.79 -6.09 25.15
CA PRO A 262 -7.16 -5.49 26.44
C PRO A 262 -6.55 -4.08 26.60
N ARG A 263 -5.44 -3.83 25.95
CA ARG A 263 -4.72 -2.55 25.96
C ARG A 263 -4.08 -2.31 24.59
N CYS A 264 -4.09 -1.06 24.17
CA CYS A 264 -3.33 -0.59 23.02
C CYS A 264 -2.08 0.15 23.53
N GLU A 265 -0.90 -0.40 23.26
CA GLU A 265 0.35 0.20 23.69
C GLU A 265 0.85 1.23 22.69
N SER A 266 0.84 0.87 21.40
CA SER A 266 1.26 1.74 20.31
C SER A 266 0.14 1.84 19.27
N PRO A 267 -0.69 2.89 19.32
CA PRO A 267 -1.78 3.07 18.36
C PRO A 267 -1.26 3.18 16.92
N ILE A 268 -1.89 2.43 16.03
CA ILE A 268 -1.64 2.47 14.60
C ILE A 268 -2.62 3.43 13.93
N VAL A 269 -2.10 4.31 13.11
CA VAL A 269 -2.88 5.17 12.23
C VAL A 269 -2.94 4.53 10.86
N TYR A 270 -4.16 4.25 10.39
CA TYR A 270 -4.39 3.82 9.01
C TYR A 270 -4.70 5.03 8.16
N THR A 271 -3.88 5.30 7.16
CA THR A 271 -4.05 6.41 6.24
C THR A 271 -4.44 5.90 4.86
N ARG A 272 -5.29 6.68 4.20
CA ARG A 272 -5.74 6.47 2.83
C ARG A 272 -5.49 7.75 2.06
N MET A 273 -4.44 7.79 1.29
CA MET A 273 -4.19 8.90 0.37
C MET A 273 -3.90 8.32 -1.00
N ASP A 274 -4.75 8.67 -1.96
CA ASP A 274 -4.67 8.19 -3.34
C ASP A 274 -4.63 6.65 -3.37
N LEU A 275 -3.78 6.04 -4.19
CA LEU A 275 -3.59 4.58 -4.22
C LEU A 275 -2.75 4.05 -3.05
N ASN A 276 -2.35 4.92 -2.13
CA ASN A 276 -1.41 4.58 -1.07
C ASN A 276 -2.13 4.43 0.28
N GLN A 277 -2.32 3.18 0.67
CA GLN A 277 -2.74 2.82 2.02
C GLN A 277 -1.51 2.51 2.86
N ARG A 278 -1.47 3.01 4.09
CA ARG A 278 -0.35 2.78 5.01
C ARG A 278 -0.84 2.58 6.44
N LEU A 279 -0.11 1.75 7.15
CA LEU A 279 -0.21 1.58 8.59
C LEU A 279 0.99 2.29 9.21
N THR A 280 0.77 3.32 10.00
CA THR A 280 1.86 4.08 10.61
C THR A 280 1.73 4.09 12.13
N VAL A 281 2.87 4.11 12.80
CA VAL A 281 2.97 4.27 14.25
C VAL A 281 3.93 5.41 14.56
N ALA A 282 3.59 6.22 15.58
CA ALA A 282 4.49 7.26 16.08
C ALA A 282 5.79 6.61 16.57
N ALA A 283 6.93 7.15 16.19
CA ALA A 283 8.23 6.59 16.51
C ALA A 283 9.27 7.68 16.77
N ARG A 284 10.34 7.30 17.43
CA ARG A 284 11.62 8.04 17.46
C ARG A 284 12.72 7.06 17.13
N LEU A 285 13.57 7.42 16.21
CA LEU A 285 14.84 6.73 15.97
C LEU A 285 15.96 7.60 16.56
N ASP A 286 16.63 7.09 17.55
CA ASP A 286 17.52 7.86 18.42
C ASP A 286 16.77 9.07 19.01
N ASN A 287 17.21 10.29 18.74
CA ASN A 287 16.53 11.49 19.21
C ASN A 287 15.61 12.14 18.15
N ARG A 288 15.46 11.55 16.96
CA ARG A 288 14.67 12.10 15.86
C ARG A 288 13.25 11.57 15.91
N ALA A 289 12.28 12.47 16.07
CA ALA A 289 10.87 12.11 15.96
C ALA A 289 10.52 11.79 14.51
N THR A 290 9.78 10.71 14.29
CA THR A 290 9.34 10.22 12.99
C THR A 290 8.06 9.41 13.11
N GLN A 291 7.60 8.85 12.00
CA GLN A 291 6.62 7.77 11.95
C GLN A 291 7.27 6.54 11.31
N ALA A 292 6.93 5.37 11.82
CA ALA A 292 7.28 4.11 11.20
C ALA A 292 6.10 3.58 10.39
N ILE A 293 6.33 3.20 9.13
CA ILE A 293 5.39 2.37 8.39
C ILE A 293 5.57 0.93 8.87
N VAL A 294 4.49 0.26 9.24
CA VAL A 294 4.50 -1.17 9.55
C VAL A 294 4.43 -1.95 8.25
N ASP A 295 5.51 -2.63 7.92
CA ASP A 295 5.74 -3.27 6.63
C ASP A 295 6.19 -4.73 6.79
N THR A 296 5.23 -5.65 6.80
CA THR A 296 5.52 -7.09 6.93
C THR A 296 6.18 -7.68 5.68
N GLY A 297 6.16 -6.98 4.54
CA GLY A 297 6.89 -7.34 3.32
C GLY A 297 8.39 -6.97 3.35
N ASN A 298 8.83 -6.25 4.38
CA ASN A 298 10.24 -5.93 4.60
C ASN A 298 10.86 -6.95 5.57
N VAL A 299 11.91 -7.66 5.12
CA VAL A 299 12.58 -8.71 5.91
C VAL A 299 13.35 -8.20 7.13
N ASP A 300 13.74 -6.92 7.14
CA ASP A 300 14.55 -6.33 8.19
C ASP A 300 13.76 -6.13 9.50
N TYR A 301 14.45 -5.83 10.58
CA TYR A 301 13.81 -5.34 11.80
C TYR A 301 13.33 -3.90 11.58
N LEU A 302 14.22 -3.06 11.07
CA LEU A 302 13.94 -1.69 10.73
C LEU A 302 14.83 -1.25 9.57
N THR A 303 14.22 -0.60 8.58
CA THR A 303 14.90 0.12 7.49
C THR A 303 14.69 1.61 7.65
N SER A 304 15.75 2.39 7.50
CA SER A 304 15.71 3.86 7.65
C SER A 304 16.09 4.56 6.36
N ALA A 305 15.36 5.66 6.06
CA ALA A 305 15.75 6.64 5.03
C ALA A 305 16.83 7.63 5.53
N LEU A 306 17.11 7.61 6.84
CA LEU A 306 18.07 8.50 7.46
C LEU A 306 19.27 7.70 7.96
N PRO A 307 20.51 8.14 7.63
CA PRO A 307 21.70 7.51 8.20
C PRO A 307 21.75 7.75 9.70
N GLY A 308 22.26 6.78 10.45
CA GLY A 308 22.55 6.91 11.86
C GLY A 308 23.86 7.64 12.14
N GLU A 309 24.11 7.87 13.42
CA GLU A 309 25.47 8.20 13.87
C GLU A 309 26.35 6.95 13.74
N GLN A 310 27.48 7.09 13.06
CA GLN A 310 28.33 5.93 12.72
C GLN A 310 28.90 5.25 13.95
N VAL A 311 28.48 4.01 14.18
CA VAL A 311 29.22 3.06 15.03
C VAL A 311 29.30 1.76 14.25
N ASN A 312 30.44 1.53 13.58
CA ASN A 312 30.78 0.34 12.79
C ASN A 312 29.86 0.08 11.56
N VAL A 313 30.25 0.61 10.43
CA VAL A 313 29.62 0.33 9.15
C VAL A 313 30.06 -1.06 8.68
N VAL A 314 29.17 -2.02 8.71
CA VAL A 314 29.34 -3.27 7.97
C VAL A 314 28.66 -3.08 6.62
N GLN A 315 29.43 -2.94 5.56
CA GLN A 315 28.90 -3.01 4.20
C GLN A 315 28.72 -4.49 3.86
N VAL A 316 27.49 -4.93 3.78
CA VAL A 316 27.15 -6.25 3.27
C VAL A 316 26.47 -6.07 1.91
N LEU A 317 27.01 -6.75 0.91
CA LEU A 317 26.38 -6.83 -0.40
C LEU A 317 25.26 -7.87 -0.31
N THR A 318 24.00 -7.45 -0.37
CA THR A 318 22.88 -8.37 -0.60
C THR A 318 22.55 -8.39 -2.08
N PRO A 319 22.35 -9.57 -2.68
CA PRO A 319 21.77 -9.64 -4.01
C PRO A 319 20.41 -8.95 -3.99
N GLY A 320 20.24 -7.94 -4.82
CA GLY A 320 18.93 -7.33 -5.00
C GLY A 320 17.94 -8.33 -5.61
N HIS A 321 16.65 -8.08 -5.47
CA HIS A 321 15.57 -8.79 -6.18
C HIS A 321 15.57 -8.37 -7.66
N SER A 322 16.67 -8.57 -8.34
CA SER A 322 16.77 -8.35 -9.78
C SER A 322 16.56 -9.67 -10.51
N PRO A 323 15.93 -9.67 -11.69
CA PRO A 323 15.93 -10.85 -12.55
C PRO A 323 17.35 -11.38 -12.70
N PRO A 324 17.54 -12.69 -12.92
CA PRO A 324 18.83 -13.39 -12.79
C PRO A 324 20.00 -12.86 -13.65
N ASN A 325 19.79 -11.81 -14.42
CA ASN A 325 20.80 -11.21 -15.31
C ASN A 325 21.27 -9.80 -14.91
N THR A 326 20.82 -9.23 -13.79
CA THR A 326 21.30 -7.94 -13.32
C THR A 326 21.93 -8.09 -11.94
N ALA A 327 23.26 -7.97 -11.88
CA ALA A 327 24.05 -8.00 -10.64
C ALA A 327 23.90 -6.67 -9.86
N ASP A 328 22.67 -6.20 -9.64
CA ASP A 328 22.41 -5.05 -8.80
C ASP A 328 22.40 -5.51 -7.34
N THR A 329 23.59 -5.49 -6.74
CA THR A 329 23.74 -5.66 -5.31
C THR A 329 23.29 -4.39 -4.61
N GLN A 330 22.17 -4.43 -3.91
CA GLN A 330 21.77 -3.34 -3.02
C GLN A 330 22.78 -3.27 -1.86
N ARG A 331 23.48 -2.15 -1.77
CA ARG A 331 24.40 -1.89 -0.67
C ARG A 331 23.61 -1.25 0.46
N TYR A 332 23.73 -1.79 1.66
CA TYR A 332 23.19 -1.16 2.85
C TYR A 332 24.27 -0.91 3.89
N GLN A 333 24.01 0.00 4.80
CA GLN A 333 24.82 0.25 5.98
C GLN A 333 24.02 -0.16 7.21
N SER A 334 24.64 -0.83 8.16
CA SER A 334 24.03 -1.20 9.43
C SER A 334 24.45 -0.24 10.54
N PHE A 335 23.47 0.23 11.30
CA PHE A 335 23.67 1.11 12.44
C PHE A 335 23.05 0.52 13.71
N LYS A 336 23.67 0.80 14.83
CA LYS A 336 23.04 0.60 16.14
C LYS A 336 22.30 1.87 16.52
N GLY A 337 21.09 1.72 17.05
CA GLY A 337 20.29 2.87 17.46
C GLY A 337 19.24 2.48 18.48
N LYS A 338 18.51 3.47 18.94
CA LYS A 338 17.42 3.34 19.90
C LYS A 338 16.09 3.65 19.21
N LEU A 339 15.25 2.62 19.06
CA LEU A 339 13.87 2.79 18.61
C LEU A 339 13.00 3.04 19.82
N THR A 340 12.22 4.12 19.81
CA THR A 340 11.20 4.41 20.81
C THR A 340 9.85 4.47 20.12
N LEU A 341 8.95 3.58 20.54
CA LEU A 341 7.51 3.59 20.20
C LEU A 341 6.73 3.99 21.46
N PRO A 342 5.45 4.42 21.34
CA PRO A 342 4.61 4.62 22.51
C PRO A 342 4.66 3.38 23.44
N GLY A 343 5.04 3.58 24.69
CA GLY A 343 5.17 2.49 25.68
C GLY A 343 6.44 1.64 25.60
N HIS A 344 7.28 1.77 24.59
CA HIS A 344 8.44 0.90 24.39
C HIS A 344 9.70 1.65 23.96
N SER A 345 10.83 1.14 24.41
CA SER A 345 12.15 1.62 24.01
C SER A 345 13.12 0.43 23.87
N LEU A 346 13.70 0.29 22.69
CA LEU A 346 14.50 -0.87 22.29
C LEU A 346 15.83 -0.42 21.69
N SER A 347 16.91 -1.10 22.07
CA SER A 347 18.17 -1.00 21.35
C SER A 347 18.13 -1.96 20.17
N ILE A 348 18.29 -1.44 18.96
CA ILE A 348 18.16 -2.21 17.71
C ILE A 348 19.38 -2.03 16.82
N THR A 349 19.54 -2.97 15.90
CA THR A 349 20.34 -2.77 14.70
C THR A 349 19.41 -2.55 13.53
N TYR A 350 19.62 -1.47 12.77
CA TYR A 350 18.79 -1.14 11.62
C TYR A 350 19.61 -0.95 10.36
N LYS A 351 18.97 -1.06 9.20
CA LYS A 351 19.60 -0.90 7.90
C LYS A 351 19.23 0.46 7.29
N PHE A 352 20.23 1.06 6.66
CA PHE A 352 20.06 2.22 5.80
C PHE A 352 20.48 1.85 4.38
N TYR A 353 19.61 2.06 3.42
CA TYR A 353 19.88 1.86 2.01
C TYR A 353 20.01 3.22 1.33
N PRO A 354 21.19 3.53 0.72
CA PRO A 354 21.31 4.70 -0.13
C PRO A 354 20.29 4.61 -1.28
N GLY A 355 19.46 5.59 -1.46
CA GLY A 355 18.37 5.55 -2.46
C GLY A 355 17.01 5.08 -1.92
N PHE A 356 16.96 4.53 -0.71
CA PHE A 356 15.71 4.28 -0.04
C PHE A 356 14.99 5.61 0.25
N THR A 357 13.76 5.72 -0.23
CA THR A 357 12.96 6.93 -0.04
C THR A 357 11.51 6.55 0.30
N ILE A 358 10.93 7.30 1.22
CA ILE A 358 9.50 7.27 1.46
C ILE A 358 8.95 8.56 0.86
N PRO A 359 8.18 8.49 -0.24
CA PRO A 359 7.65 9.69 -0.88
C PRO A 359 6.81 10.54 0.07
N PRO A 360 7.00 11.87 0.12
CA PRO A 360 6.28 12.77 1.04
C PRO A 360 4.76 12.73 0.88
N SER A 361 4.29 12.44 -0.33
CA SER A 361 2.87 12.32 -0.65
C SER A 361 2.14 11.17 0.04
N TRP A 362 2.88 10.24 0.63
CA TRP A 362 2.30 9.12 1.36
C TRP A 362 2.00 9.47 2.82
N VAL A 363 2.11 10.74 3.16
CA VAL A 363 2.06 11.19 4.55
C VAL A 363 0.86 12.10 4.75
N SER A 364 -0.04 11.67 5.60
CA SER A 364 -0.94 12.56 6.31
C SER A 364 -0.41 12.73 7.73
N GLY A 365 -0.10 13.95 8.16
CA GLY A 365 0.26 14.20 9.54
C GLY A 365 1.51 15.05 9.75
N ARG A 366 1.87 15.19 11.02
CA ARG A 366 2.89 16.12 11.50
C ARG A 366 4.33 15.68 11.16
N TYR A 367 4.53 14.40 10.89
CA TYR A 367 5.85 13.82 10.63
C TYR A 367 5.81 12.92 9.40
N VAL A 368 6.76 13.15 8.51
CA VAL A 368 6.99 12.26 7.35
C VAL A 368 7.54 10.93 7.87
N PRO A 369 6.97 9.79 7.50
CA PRO A 369 7.59 8.51 7.78
C PRO A 369 8.98 8.47 7.19
N SER A 370 9.96 8.07 7.99
CA SER A 370 11.34 7.92 7.54
C SER A 370 11.91 6.52 7.80
N ILE A 371 11.08 5.65 8.40
CA ILE A 371 11.47 4.29 8.73
C ILE A 371 10.37 3.29 8.38
N LEU A 372 10.78 2.08 7.99
CA LEU A 372 9.92 0.90 7.89
C LEU A 372 10.21 -0.01 9.09
N LEU A 373 9.17 -0.41 9.80
CA LEU A 373 9.22 -1.45 10.82
C LEU A 373 8.87 -2.77 10.13
N GLY A 374 9.88 -3.63 9.93
CA GLY A 374 9.76 -4.80 9.08
C GLY A 374 9.38 -6.07 9.84
N TRP A 375 9.39 -7.21 9.12
CA TRP A 375 8.91 -8.49 9.62
C TRP A 375 9.68 -9.03 10.83
N ARG A 376 10.98 -8.77 10.94
CA ARG A 376 11.77 -9.18 12.12
C ARG A 376 11.35 -8.45 13.40
N ALA A 377 10.71 -7.30 13.32
CA ALA A 377 10.17 -6.64 14.51
C ALA A 377 9.01 -7.44 15.15
N PHE A 378 8.41 -8.37 14.41
CA PHE A 378 7.38 -9.27 14.93
C PHE A 378 7.95 -10.40 15.84
N ASP A 379 9.24 -10.45 16.01
CA ASP A 379 9.83 -11.24 17.11
C ASP A 379 9.53 -10.60 18.48
N ASP A 380 9.35 -9.27 18.52
CA ASP A 380 9.07 -8.49 19.75
C ASP A 380 7.62 -7.95 19.78
N PHE A 381 6.93 -7.87 18.65
CA PHE A 381 5.63 -7.22 18.52
C PHE A 381 4.58 -8.11 17.86
N GLU A 382 3.32 -7.81 18.17
CA GLU A 382 2.15 -8.30 17.46
C GLU A 382 1.29 -7.13 16.98
N LEU A 383 0.70 -7.25 15.79
CA LEU A 383 -0.14 -6.24 15.17
C LEU A 383 -1.60 -6.68 15.23
N THR A 384 -2.43 -5.90 15.90
CA THR A 384 -3.90 -6.02 15.80
C THR A 384 -4.42 -4.97 14.84
N LEU A 385 -5.15 -5.39 13.82
CA LEU A 385 -5.84 -4.53 12.87
C LEU A 385 -7.34 -4.57 13.15
N ASP A 386 -7.93 -3.42 13.42
CA ASP A 386 -9.38 -3.19 13.49
C ASP A 386 -9.65 -1.83 12.85
N ILE A 387 -9.45 -1.80 11.52
CA ILE A 387 -9.41 -0.55 10.74
C ILE A 387 -10.77 0.12 10.74
N GLU A 388 -11.85 -0.65 10.61
CA GLU A 388 -13.22 -0.12 10.60
C GLU A 388 -13.61 0.52 11.93
N ALA A 389 -13.13 -0.04 13.04
CA ALA A 389 -13.36 0.52 14.36
C ALA A 389 -12.32 1.57 14.78
N GLY A 390 -11.29 1.82 13.95
CA GLY A 390 -10.21 2.75 14.27
C GLY A 390 -9.36 2.34 15.48
N ARG A 391 -9.24 1.03 15.76
CA ARG A 391 -8.58 0.48 16.96
C ARG A 391 -7.44 -0.47 16.61
N SER A 392 -6.63 -0.08 15.64
CA SER A 392 -5.44 -0.85 15.28
C SER A 392 -4.27 -0.53 16.21
N CYS A 393 -3.52 -1.55 16.61
CA CYS A 393 -2.47 -1.44 17.61
C CYS A 393 -1.27 -2.33 17.31
N LEU A 394 -0.09 -1.83 17.65
CA LEU A 394 1.12 -2.62 17.78
C LEU A 394 1.41 -2.81 19.27
N ASN A 395 1.39 -4.03 19.72
CA ASN A 395 1.64 -4.38 21.13
C ASN A 395 2.90 -5.23 21.23
N LYS A 396 3.60 -5.16 22.36
CA LYS A 396 4.72 -6.05 22.62
C LYS A 396 4.19 -7.47 22.85
N THR A 397 4.89 -8.46 22.29
CA THR A 397 4.63 -9.88 22.57
C THR A 397 4.91 -10.15 24.03
N GLY A 398 3.98 -10.81 24.73
CA GLY A 398 4.11 -11.17 26.13
C GLY A 398 5.13 -12.27 26.39
#